data_aa293a2fb7adb6c2d2addbaad8baa5d5
#
_entry.id   aa293a2fb7adb6c2d2addbaad8baa5d5
#
_cell.length_a   1.000
_cell.length_b   1.000
_cell.length_c   1.000
_cell.angle_alpha   90.00
_cell.angle_beta   90.00
_cell.angle_gamma   90.00
#
_symmetry.space_group_name_H-M   'P 1'
#
loop_
_entity.id
_entity.type
_entity.pdbx_description
1 polymer ?
#
loop_
_entity_poly.entity_id
_entity_poly.type
_entity_poly.pdbx_seq_one_letter_code
_entity_poly.pdbx_strand_id
1 'polypeptide(L)'
;MLFQIYGDTAGWQLLGWVMVFVGLVVMNEIARRTKAGGIFCFFVLPAALTVYFIAIYIGAAKGADWALQNDTYVHMNSWFHYAKLYAATAGCIGFMMLKYKWGIGKKDWFKVFPFAIVAINILIAVGSDFESAIKGGISGGWWLSSENVWLYGGWWNWVNGITGIINIFCMTGWWGIYSSKNKQDMLWPDMTWCYILAYDLWNFEYTYNNLPTHSWYCGLALLLAPTFANAFWNKGGWIQNRANTLALWCMFAQVFPLFQDKSRFSVLTSVYADGYMDPTVPPTNADPTMQGVIAIIALVANVCVFASII
;
A
#
# COMPACT_ATOMS: atom_id res chain seq x y z
N MET A 1 -19.44 -11.18 -4.64
CA MET A 1 -18.97 -9.87 -5.15
C MET A 1 -17.78 -9.48 -4.29
N LEU A 2 -16.73 -8.85 -4.84
CA LEU A 2 -15.53 -8.47 -4.04
C LEU A 2 -15.77 -7.24 -3.16
N PHE A 3 -16.50 -6.27 -3.67
CA PHE A 3 -16.74 -5.00 -3.02
C PHE A 3 -18.21 -4.62 -3.03
N GLN A 4 -18.62 -3.86 -2.03
CA GLN A 4 -19.99 -3.40 -1.86
C GLN A 4 -20.22 -2.10 -2.64
N ILE A 5 -20.44 -2.22 -3.94
CA ILE A 5 -20.72 -1.10 -4.84
C ILE A 5 -22.19 -1.18 -5.24
N TYR A 6 -23.03 -0.44 -4.53
CA TYR A 6 -24.49 -0.44 -4.77
C TYR A 6 -25.16 0.85 -4.24
N GLY A 7 -26.43 1.02 -4.59
CA GLY A 7 -27.24 2.14 -4.14
C GLY A 7 -26.88 3.47 -4.80
N ASP A 8 -27.36 4.55 -4.22
CA ASP A 8 -27.26 5.91 -4.77
C ASP A 8 -25.82 6.45 -4.79
N THR A 9 -24.92 5.83 -4.05
CA THR A 9 -23.49 6.22 -3.99
C THR A 9 -22.63 5.50 -5.00
N ALA A 10 -23.11 4.46 -5.71
CA ALA A 10 -22.31 3.64 -6.61
C ALA A 10 -21.57 4.46 -7.68
N GLY A 11 -22.22 5.47 -8.27
CA GLY A 11 -21.58 6.37 -9.23
C GLY A 11 -20.40 7.17 -8.62
N TRP A 12 -20.56 7.63 -7.37
CA TRP A 12 -19.51 8.36 -6.65
C TRP A 12 -18.35 7.44 -6.26
N GLN A 13 -18.62 6.21 -5.87
CA GLN A 13 -17.62 5.19 -5.53
C GLN A 13 -16.72 4.87 -6.73
N LEU A 14 -17.32 4.67 -7.92
CA LEU A 14 -16.60 4.47 -9.17
C LEU A 14 -15.83 5.72 -9.61
N LEU A 15 -16.44 6.91 -9.52
CA LEU A 15 -15.76 8.17 -9.81
C LEU A 15 -14.56 8.38 -8.89
N GLY A 16 -14.70 8.13 -7.59
CA GLY A 16 -13.59 8.21 -6.63
C GLY A 16 -12.44 7.29 -7.00
N TRP A 17 -12.74 6.07 -7.43
CA TRP A 17 -11.72 5.13 -7.89
C TRP A 17 -10.96 5.65 -9.12
N VAL A 18 -11.68 6.13 -10.13
CA VAL A 18 -11.08 6.70 -11.34
C VAL A 18 -10.22 7.92 -11.00
N MET A 19 -10.70 8.81 -10.14
CA MET A 19 -9.94 10.00 -9.71
C MET A 19 -8.64 9.62 -9.00
N VAL A 20 -8.68 8.66 -8.08
CA VAL A 20 -7.48 8.18 -7.38
C VAL A 20 -6.52 7.50 -8.35
N PHE A 21 -7.00 6.60 -9.21
CA PHE A 21 -6.18 5.93 -10.20
C PHE A 21 -5.47 6.92 -11.13
N VAL A 22 -6.23 7.83 -11.75
CA VAL A 22 -5.68 8.85 -12.67
C VAL A 22 -4.75 9.80 -11.91
N GLY A 23 -5.14 10.25 -10.72
CA GLY A 23 -4.32 11.11 -9.87
C GLY A 23 -2.98 10.48 -9.54
N LEU A 24 -2.95 9.19 -9.17
CA LEU A 24 -1.71 8.46 -8.89
C LEU A 24 -0.84 8.29 -10.13
N VAL A 25 -1.45 7.99 -11.29
CA VAL A 25 -0.71 7.92 -12.57
C VAL A 25 -0.06 9.26 -12.89
N VAL A 26 -0.81 10.35 -12.84
CA VAL A 26 -0.31 11.71 -13.15
C VAL A 26 0.78 12.13 -12.18
N MET A 27 0.55 11.96 -10.88
CA MET A 27 1.54 12.34 -9.86
C MET A 27 2.80 11.49 -9.92
N ASN A 28 2.70 10.20 -10.24
CA ASN A 28 3.86 9.37 -10.52
C ASN A 28 4.67 9.89 -11.71
N GLU A 29 4.01 10.30 -12.80
CA GLU A 29 4.68 10.87 -13.97
C GLU A 29 5.41 12.18 -13.62
N ILE A 30 4.81 13.07 -12.84
CA ILE A 30 5.44 14.29 -12.34
C ILE A 30 6.67 13.95 -11.49
N ALA A 31 6.53 13.02 -10.54
CA ALA A 31 7.60 12.64 -9.62
C ALA A 31 8.80 11.97 -10.33
N ARG A 32 8.53 11.12 -11.35
CA ARG A 32 9.59 10.35 -12.01
C ARG A 32 10.29 11.09 -13.15
N ARG A 33 9.56 11.87 -13.95
CA ARG A 33 10.10 12.46 -15.20
C ARG A 33 11.08 13.59 -14.96
N THR A 34 10.95 14.32 -13.86
CA THR A 34 11.81 15.45 -13.55
C THR A 34 12.46 15.33 -12.18
N LYS A 35 13.69 15.85 -12.06
CA LYS A 35 14.39 15.93 -10.78
C LYS A 35 13.62 16.82 -9.80
N ALA A 36 13.09 17.95 -10.28
CA ALA A 36 12.32 18.90 -9.46
C ALA A 36 11.02 18.25 -8.95
N GLY A 37 10.29 17.52 -9.80
CA GLY A 37 9.10 16.79 -9.40
C GLY A 37 9.38 15.74 -8.31
N GLY A 38 10.46 14.97 -8.48
CA GLY A 38 10.86 14.01 -7.45
C GLY A 38 11.28 14.68 -6.14
N ILE A 39 12.03 15.79 -6.17
CA ILE A 39 12.40 16.54 -4.97
C ILE A 39 11.15 17.11 -4.30
N PHE A 40 10.23 17.68 -5.06
CA PHE A 40 8.98 18.20 -4.51
C PHE A 40 8.18 17.09 -3.82
N CYS A 41 7.93 15.97 -4.51
CA CYS A 41 7.07 14.89 -4.00
C CYS A 41 7.69 14.13 -2.81
N PHE A 42 9.02 13.95 -2.76
CA PHE A 42 9.66 13.06 -1.79
C PHE A 42 10.59 13.75 -0.78
N PHE A 43 10.78 15.05 -0.88
CA PHE A 43 11.51 15.84 0.13
C PHE A 43 10.65 17.00 0.64
N VAL A 44 10.19 17.89 -0.25
CA VAL A 44 9.48 19.12 0.17
C VAL A 44 8.12 18.77 0.79
N LEU A 45 7.30 17.99 0.08
CA LEU A 45 5.97 17.64 0.54
C LEU A 45 6.00 16.82 1.86
N PRO A 46 6.79 15.73 2.00
CA PRO A 46 6.87 15.02 3.27
C PRO A 46 7.44 15.87 4.41
N ALA A 47 8.38 16.78 4.14
CA ALA A 47 8.88 17.69 5.17
C ALA A 47 7.79 18.64 5.66
N ALA A 48 7.03 19.24 4.75
CA ALA A 48 5.88 20.09 5.10
C ALA A 48 4.82 19.32 5.90
N LEU A 49 4.49 18.08 5.48
CA LEU A 49 3.55 17.21 6.20
C LEU A 49 4.10 16.82 7.58
N THR A 50 5.40 16.58 7.71
CA THR A 50 6.01 16.29 9.02
C THR A 50 5.83 17.48 9.99
N VAL A 51 6.02 18.69 9.52
CA VAL A 51 5.76 19.90 10.33
C VAL A 51 4.29 19.97 10.74
N TYR A 52 3.37 19.70 9.80
CA TYR A 52 1.93 19.64 10.07
C TYR A 52 1.58 18.60 11.13
N PHE A 53 2.11 17.38 11.03
CA PHE A 53 1.86 16.29 11.98
C PHE A 53 2.42 16.64 13.37
N ILE A 54 3.63 17.20 13.44
CA ILE A 54 4.22 17.66 14.71
C ILE A 54 3.35 18.76 15.35
N ALA A 55 2.84 19.70 14.56
CA ALA A 55 1.96 20.76 15.06
C ALA A 55 0.68 20.19 15.66
N ILE A 56 0.04 19.20 14.99
CA ILE A 56 -1.16 18.51 15.50
C ILE A 56 -0.84 17.80 16.83
N TYR A 57 0.26 17.05 16.90
CA TYR A 57 0.64 16.35 18.12
C TYR A 57 0.89 17.28 19.29
N ILE A 58 1.61 18.36 19.07
CA ILE A 58 1.88 19.39 20.11
C ILE A 58 0.55 20.06 20.53
N GLY A 59 -0.31 20.38 19.57
CA GLY A 59 -1.62 20.97 19.85
C GLY A 59 -2.50 20.04 20.67
N ALA A 60 -2.60 18.77 20.30
CA ALA A 60 -3.38 17.77 21.02
C ALA A 60 -2.82 17.51 22.44
N ALA A 61 -1.51 17.44 22.60
CA ALA A 61 -0.87 17.31 23.89
C ALA A 61 -1.12 18.50 24.84
N LYS A 62 -1.42 19.68 24.27
CA LYS A 62 -1.82 20.89 25.02
C LYS A 62 -3.32 21.02 25.19
N GLY A 63 -4.11 20.05 24.74
CA GLY A 63 -5.57 20.07 24.84
C GLY A 63 -6.27 21.06 23.87
N ALA A 64 -5.61 21.43 22.77
CA ALA A 64 -6.19 22.37 21.82
C ALA A 64 -7.26 21.69 20.93
N ASP A 65 -8.48 22.21 20.93
CA ASP A 65 -9.64 21.62 20.22
C ASP A 65 -9.39 21.40 18.73
N TRP A 66 -8.74 22.35 18.05
CA TRP A 66 -8.42 22.23 16.62
C TRP A 66 -7.54 21.02 16.29
N ALA A 67 -6.70 20.59 17.23
CA ALA A 67 -5.82 19.45 17.06
C ALA A 67 -6.50 18.14 17.47
N LEU A 68 -7.26 18.17 18.57
CA LEU A 68 -8.04 17.01 19.06
C LEU A 68 -9.15 16.61 18.11
N GLN A 69 -9.72 17.55 17.36
CA GLN A 69 -10.77 17.30 16.36
C GLN A 69 -10.22 17.11 14.94
N ASN A 70 -8.90 17.15 14.75
CA ASN A 70 -8.29 16.98 13.44
C ASN A 70 -8.39 15.53 12.97
N ASP A 71 -8.87 15.31 11.74
CA ASP A 71 -9.09 13.96 11.19
C ASP A 71 -7.82 13.11 11.16
N THR A 72 -6.65 13.71 10.90
CA THR A 72 -5.35 13.01 10.98
C THR A 72 -5.11 12.48 12.39
N TYR A 73 -5.38 13.28 13.41
CA TYR A 73 -5.20 12.88 14.80
C TYR A 73 -6.20 11.81 15.23
N VAL A 74 -7.45 11.96 14.85
CA VAL A 74 -8.54 11.06 15.25
C VAL A 74 -8.45 9.69 14.56
N HIS A 75 -8.11 9.66 13.27
CA HIS A 75 -8.24 8.45 12.44
C HIS A 75 -6.90 7.85 12.00
N MET A 76 -5.81 8.64 11.96
CA MET A 76 -4.52 8.21 11.39
C MET A 76 -3.36 8.33 12.39
N ASN A 77 -3.65 8.30 13.68
CA ASN A 77 -2.68 8.51 14.75
C ASN A 77 -1.94 7.24 15.19
N SER A 78 -1.97 6.16 14.41
CA SER A 78 -1.21 4.96 14.74
C SER A 78 0.24 5.05 14.24
N TRP A 79 1.15 4.39 14.96
CA TRP A 79 2.55 4.28 14.55
C TRP A 79 2.70 3.63 13.18
N PHE A 80 1.80 2.70 12.85
CA PHE A 80 1.81 1.93 11.61
C PHE A 80 1.63 2.84 10.37
N HIS A 81 0.70 3.79 10.41
CA HIS A 81 0.46 4.74 9.32
C HIS A 81 1.71 5.61 9.05
N TYR A 82 2.33 6.13 10.11
CA TYR A 82 3.58 6.91 9.97
C TYR A 82 4.74 6.04 9.47
N ALA A 83 4.88 4.82 9.99
CA ALA A 83 5.90 3.88 9.53
C ALA A 83 5.76 3.57 8.03
N LYS A 84 4.54 3.33 7.54
CA LYS A 84 4.26 3.11 6.11
C LYS A 84 4.60 4.33 5.27
N LEU A 85 4.19 5.52 5.68
CA LEU A 85 4.46 6.77 4.98
C LEU A 85 5.97 7.02 4.85
N TYR A 86 6.70 6.95 5.96
CA TYR A 86 8.14 7.25 5.94
C TYR A 86 8.98 6.14 5.30
N ALA A 87 8.61 4.86 5.46
CA ALA A 87 9.28 3.77 4.76
C ALA A 87 9.11 3.89 3.23
N ALA A 88 7.90 4.18 2.75
CA ALA A 88 7.65 4.41 1.33
C ALA A 88 8.43 5.62 0.81
N THR A 89 8.44 6.74 1.56
CA THR A 89 9.18 7.96 1.21
C THR A 89 10.69 7.70 1.17
N ALA A 90 11.23 6.98 2.16
CA ALA A 90 12.65 6.58 2.18
C ALA A 90 13.00 5.70 0.97
N GLY A 91 12.09 4.79 0.58
CA GLY A 91 12.22 4.01 -0.65
C GLY A 91 12.35 4.88 -1.88
N CYS A 92 11.46 5.86 -2.06
CA CYS A 92 11.50 6.81 -3.18
C CYS A 92 12.80 7.62 -3.20
N ILE A 93 13.26 8.10 -2.04
CA ILE A 93 14.55 8.82 -1.90
C ILE A 93 15.72 7.93 -2.33
N GLY A 94 15.78 6.68 -1.86
CA GLY A 94 16.82 5.74 -2.25
C GLY A 94 16.82 5.43 -3.74
N PHE A 95 15.65 5.32 -4.35
CA PHE A 95 15.51 5.14 -5.80
C PHE A 95 15.98 6.37 -6.57
N MET A 96 15.71 7.58 -6.07
CA MET A 96 16.26 8.80 -6.63
C MET A 96 17.79 8.85 -6.48
N MET A 97 18.35 8.40 -5.35
CA MET A 97 19.80 8.33 -5.16
C MET A 97 20.46 7.41 -6.19
N LEU A 98 19.88 6.25 -6.49
CA LEU A 98 20.34 5.34 -7.56
C LEU A 98 20.20 5.99 -8.94
N LYS A 99 19.04 6.56 -9.22
CA LYS A 99 18.70 7.14 -10.52
C LYS A 99 19.62 8.32 -10.88
N TYR A 100 19.85 9.22 -9.93
CA TYR A 100 20.65 10.45 -10.14
C TYR A 100 22.11 10.30 -9.71
N LYS A 101 22.50 9.14 -9.21
CA LYS A 101 23.85 8.87 -8.69
C LYS A 101 24.25 9.83 -7.56
N TRP A 102 23.36 10.02 -6.58
CA TRP A 102 23.63 10.88 -5.42
C TRP A 102 24.33 10.13 -4.30
N GLY A 103 25.34 10.75 -3.69
CA GLY A 103 26.02 10.21 -2.52
C GLY A 103 26.38 8.72 -2.67
N ILE A 104 25.89 7.90 -1.78
CA ILE A 104 26.08 6.42 -1.79
C ILE A 104 25.37 5.73 -2.97
N GLY A 105 24.38 6.38 -3.59
CA GLY A 105 23.72 5.86 -4.80
C GLY A 105 24.64 5.73 -6.03
N LYS A 106 25.89 6.23 -5.95
CA LYS A 106 26.94 5.99 -6.94
C LYS A 106 27.60 4.61 -6.78
N LYS A 107 27.46 3.99 -5.60
CA LYS A 107 28.15 2.74 -5.25
C LYS A 107 27.33 1.55 -5.72
N ASP A 108 27.97 0.55 -6.33
CA ASP A 108 27.29 -0.63 -6.84
C ASP A 108 26.59 -1.43 -5.73
N TRP A 109 27.19 -1.54 -4.54
CA TRP A 109 26.56 -2.22 -3.42
C TRP A 109 25.21 -1.62 -3.02
N PHE A 110 24.96 -0.33 -3.29
CA PHE A 110 23.69 0.31 -2.96
C PHE A 110 22.51 -0.20 -3.81
N LYS A 111 22.76 -0.99 -4.85
CA LYS A 111 21.72 -1.69 -5.63
C LYS A 111 20.94 -2.70 -4.79
N VAL A 112 21.46 -3.13 -3.65
CA VAL A 112 20.72 -3.98 -2.69
C VAL A 112 19.60 -3.21 -2.00
N PHE A 113 19.66 -1.89 -1.93
CA PHE A 113 18.67 -1.05 -1.22
C PHE A 113 17.24 -1.22 -1.75
N PRO A 114 16.95 -1.21 -3.06
CA PRO A 114 15.60 -1.49 -3.57
C PRO A 114 15.05 -2.84 -3.09
N PHE A 115 15.85 -3.89 -3.12
CA PHE A 115 15.47 -5.19 -2.59
C PHE A 115 15.14 -5.11 -1.09
N ALA A 116 16.03 -4.55 -0.30
CA ALA A 116 15.89 -4.48 1.15
C ALA A 116 14.64 -3.68 1.56
N ILE A 117 14.40 -2.52 0.97
CA ILE A 117 13.24 -1.68 1.35
C ILE A 117 11.91 -2.32 0.92
N VAL A 118 11.87 -3.01 -0.22
CA VAL A 118 10.68 -3.74 -0.65
C VAL A 118 10.44 -4.95 0.25
N ALA A 119 11.48 -5.73 0.57
CA ALA A 119 11.38 -6.86 1.49
C ALA A 119 10.88 -6.43 2.88
N ILE A 120 11.38 -5.32 3.44
CA ILE A 120 10.91 -4.77 4.70
C ILE A 120 9.41 -4.40 4.63
N ASN A 121 8.96 -3.75 3.55
CA ASN A 121 7.55 -3.42 3.37
C ASN A 121 6.66 -4.67 3.26
N ILE A 122 7.15 -5.73 2.60
CA ILE A 122 6.47 -7.03 2.55
C ILE A 122 6.40 -7.65 3.94
N LEU A 123 7.52 -7.68 4.70
CA LEU A 123 7.56 -8.26 6.04
C LEU A 123 6.62 -7.55 7.03
N ILE A 124 6.44 -6.24 6.93
CA ILE A 124 5.44 -5.51 7.72
C ILE A 124 4.03 -6.02 7.41
N ALA A 125 3.70 -6.24 6.15
CA ALA A 125 2.42 -6.79 5.75
C ALA A 125 2.24 -8.24 6.19
N VAL A 126 3.29 -9.06 6.07
CA VAL A 126 3.32 -10.46 6.57
C VAL A 126 3.07 -10.51 8.08
N GLY A 127 3.69 -9.60 8.85
CA GLY A 127 3.46 -9.50 10.29
C GLY A 127 2.00 -9.18 10.62
N SER A 128 1.39 -8.27 9.88
CA SER A 128 -0.03 -7.92 10.01
C SER A 128 -0.96 -9.10 9.66
N ASP A 129 -0.64 -9.87 8.62
CA ASP A 129 -1.39 -11.08 8.28
C ASP A 129 -1.30 -12.13 9.40
N PHE A 130 -0.11 -12.39 9.94
CA PHE A 130 0.03 -13.35 11.04
C PHE A 130 -0.66 -12.86 12.33
N GLU A 131 -0.62 -11.57 12.61
CA GLU A 131 -1.38 -10.99 13.73
C GLU A 131 -2.88 -11.24 13.56
N SER A 132 -3.43 -10.98 12.36
CA SER A 132 -4.84 -11.22 12.05
C SER A 132 -5.22 -12.70 12.14
N ALA A 133 -4.35 -13.59 11.66
CA ALA A 133 -4.55 -15.03 11.75
C ALA A 133 -4.62 -15.51 13.21
N ILE A 134 -3.70 -15.04 14.05
CA ILE A 134 -3.63 -15.44 15.46
C ILE A 134 -4.82 -14.87 16.24
N LYS A 135 -5.06 -13.56 16.14
CA LYS A 135 -6.14 -12.89 16.87
C LYS A 135 -7.52 -13.36 16.43
N GLY A 136 -7.73 -13.53 15.12
CA GLY A 136 -8.97 -14.11 14.58
C GLY A 136 -9.20 -15.54 15.04
N GLY A 137 -8.13 -16.37 15.09
CA GLY A 137 -8.22 -17.73 15.62
C GLY A 137 -8.62 -17.78 17.09
N ILE A 138 -8.15 -16.85 17.92
CA ILE A 138 -8.49 -16.77 19.34
C ILE A 138 -9.91 -16.25 19.55
N SER A 139 -10.35 -15.26 18.78
CA SER A 139 -11.65 -14.59 18.95
C SER A 139 -12.80 -15.27 18.21
N GLY A 140 -12.52 -16.28 17.39
CA GLY A 140 -13.54 -16.92 16.54
C GLY A 140 -13.87 -16.14 15.26
N GLY A 141 -12.93 -15.31 14.80
CA GLY A 141 -12.99 -14.57 13.52
C GLY A 141 -12.81 -13.07 13.68
N TRP A 142 -13.79 -12.37 14.23
CA TRP A 142 -13.73 -10.93 14.42
C TRP A 142 -12.79 -10.51 15.56
N TRP A 143 -11.92 -9.55 15.28
CA TRP A 143 -11.07 -8.90 16.28
C TRP A 143 -10.88 -7.42 15.96
N LEU A 144 -10.74 -6.59 16.97
CA LEU A 144 -10.53 -5.15 16.81
C LEU A 144 -9.03 -4.86 16.69
N SER A 145 -8.64 -4.24 15.58
CA SER A 145 -7.25 -3.82 15.34
C SER A 145 -6.88 -2.62 16.22
N SER A 146 -5.58 -2.34 16.32
CA SER A 146 -5.07 -1.12 17.01
C SER A 146 -5.52 0.19 16.34
N GLU A 147 -6.08 0.11 15.15
CA GLU A 147 -6.60 1.23 14.37
C GLU A 147 -8.12 1.39 14.48
N ASN A 148 -8.73 0.69 15.44
CA ASN A 148 -10.19 0.68 15.68
C ASN A 148 -10.99 0.22 14.45
N VAL A 149 -10.44 -0.71 13.69
CA VAL A 149 -11.14 -1.39 12.58
C VAL A 149 -11.33 -2.84 12.93
N TRP A 150 -12.55 -3.36 12.78
CA TRP A 150 -12.85 -4.78 12.94
C TRP A 150 -12.31 -5.56 11.75
N LEU A 151 -11.47 -6.53 12.01
CA LEU A 151 -10.88 -7.43 11.02
C LEU A 151 -11.40 -8.85 11.25
N TYR A 152 -11.61 -9.57 10.16
CA TYR A 152 -12.03 -10.98 10.20
C TYR A 152 -10.84 -11.86 9.83
N GLY A 153 -10.15 -12.37 10.85
CA GLY A 153 -8.96 -13.20 10.69
C GLY A 153 -9.27 -14.68 10.57
N GLY A 154 -8.45 -15.40 9.79
CA GLY A 154 -8.60 -16.82 9.57
C GLY A 154 -7.39 -17.46 8.88
N TRP A 155 -7.59 -18.67 8.35
CA TRP A 155 -6.54 -19.44 7.67
C TRP A 155 -5.97 -18.72 6.42
N TRP A 156 -6.77 -17.91 5.73
CA TRP A 156 -6.34 -17.10 4.58
C TRP A 156 -5.21 -16.13 4.93
N ASN A 157 -5.21 -15.56 6.13
CA ASN A 157 -4.12 -14.71 6.59
C ASN A 157 -2.81 -15.50 6.76
N TRP A 158 -2.86 -16.75 7.27
CA TRP A 158 -1.68 -17.63 7.30
C TRP A 158 -1.14 -17.87 5.89
N VAL A 159 -2.03 -18.20 4.96
CA VAL A 159 -1.68 -18.44 3.56
C VAL A 159 -1.07 -17.21 2.94
N ASN A 160 -1.67 -16.03 3.13
CA ASN A 160 -1.16 -14.78 2.55
C ASN A 160 0.17 -14.34 3.17
N GLY A 161 0.35 -14.50 4.48
CA GLY A 161 1.63 -14.24 5.15
C GLY A 161 2.76 -15.12 4.59
N ILE A 162 2.52 -16.44 4.42
CA ILE A 162 3.48 -17.35 3.78
C ILE A 162 3.73 -16.94 2.32
N THR A 163 2.70 -16.57 1.59
CA THR A 163 2.80 -16.08 0.21
C THR A 163 3.68 -14.83 0.11
N GLY A 164 3.58 -13.91 1.07
CA GLY A 164 4.45 -12.74 1.14
C GLY A 164 5.92 -13.11 1.35
N ILE A 165 6.21 -14.12 2.15
CA ILE A 165 7.58 -14.65 2.32
C ILE A 165 8.09 -15.24 0.99
N ILE A 166 7.27 -16.04 0.30
CA ILE A 166 7.61 -16.59 -1.03
C ILE A 166 7.87 -15.45 -2.02
N ASN A 167 7.05 -14.40 -2.00
CA ASN A 167 7.21 -13.24 -2.88
C ASN A 167 8.58 -12.55 -2.69
N ILE A 168 9.09 -12.46 -1.47
CA ILE A 168 10.44 -11.92 -1.20
C ILE A 168 11.51 -12.77 -1.91
N PHE A 169 11.41 -14.10 -1.84
CA PHE A 169 12.35 -14.99 -2.53
C PHE A 169 12.23 -14.91 -4.06
N CYS A 170 11.10 -14.45 -4.59
CA CYS A 170 10.91 -14.23 -6.02
C CYS A 170 11.58 -12.94 -6.53
N MET A 171 12.05 -12.05 -5.65
CA MET A 171 12.77 -10.84 -6.05
C MET A 171 14.22 -11.14 -6.39
N THR A 172 14.52 -11.31 -7.66
CA THR A 172 15.85 -11.65 -8.18
C THR A 172 16.49 -10.49 -8.93
N GLY A 173 17.75 -10.62 -9.30
CA GLY A 173 18.45 -9.75 -10.25
C GLY A 173 18.65 -8.29 -9.82
N TRP A 174 18.65 -7.95 -8.52
CA TRP A 174 18.84 -6.55 -8.07
C TRP A 174 20.19 -5.96 -8.47
N TRP A 175 21.21 -6.77 -8.71
CA TRP A 175 22.48 -6.30 -9.26
C TRP A 175 22.36 -5.76 -10.70
N GLY A 176 21.32 -6.16 -11.44
CA GLY A 176 20.99 -5.68 -12.76
C GLY A 176 20.24 -4.32 -12.75
N ILE A 177 19.97 -3.74 -11.59
CA ILE A 177 19.33 -2.42 -11.50
C ILE A 177 20.21 -1.34 -12.11
N TYR A 178 19.61 -0.49 -12.96
CA TYR A 178 20.32 0.60 -13.62
C TYR A 178 19.44 1.85 -13.78
N SER A 179 20.08 2.98 -14.04
CA SER A 179 19.42 4.24 -14.36
C SER A 179 19.17 4.34 -15.85
N SER A 180 17.98 4.72 -16.29
CA SER A 180 17.69 5.02 -17.70
C SER A 180 18.60 6.12 -18.24
N LYS A 181 18.85 6.13 -19.57
CA LYS A 181 19.75 7.12 -20.22
C LYS A 181 19.33 8.56 -19.94
N ASN A 182 18.02 8.82 -19.94
CA ASN A 182 17.44 10.14 -19.65
C ASN A 182 17.32 10.45 -18.14
N LYS A 183 17.72 9.51 -17.26
CA LYS A 183 17.62 9.60 -15.80
C LYS A 183 16.18 9.82 -15.27
N GLN A 184 15.19 9.43 -16.04
CA GLN A 184 13.80 9.50 -15.59
C GLN A 184 13.43 8.29 -14.72
N ASP A 185 14.11 7.16 -14.88
CA ASP A 185 13.74 5.90 -14.26
C ASP A 185 14.93 5.17 -13.63
N MET A 186 14.66 4.53 -12.49
CA MET A 186 15.40 3.41 -11.99
C MET A 186 14.72 2.14 -12.53
N LEU A 187 15.43 1.36 -13.29
CA LEU A 187 14.91 0.17 -13.97
C LEU A 187 15.44 -1.09 -13.29
N TRP A 188 14.53 -2.02 -13.01
CA TRP A 188 14.83 -3.34 -12.48
C TRP A 188 14.28 -4.40 -13.44
N PRO A 189 15.11 -4.94 -14.37
CA PRO A 189 14.65 -5.81 -15.45
C PRO A 189 13.97 -7.09 -14.99
N ASP A 190 14.40 -7.65 -13.87
CA ASP A 190 13.87 -8.93 -13.34
C ASP A 190 12.47 -8.76 -12.70
N MET A 191 11.94 -7.53 -12.57
CA MET A 191 10.54 -7.30 -12.26
C MET A 191 9.67 -7.64 -13.49
N THR A 192 9.62 -8.94 -13.80
CA THR A 192 8.86 -9.47 -14.94
C THR A 192 7.36 -9.36 -14.72
N TRP A 193 6.58 -9.53 -15.79
CA TRP A 193 5.11 -9.55 -15.69
C TRP A 193 4.60 -10.64 -14.75
N CYS A 194 5.24 -11.80 -14.74
CA CYS A 194 4.86 -12.89 -13.83
C CYS A 194 5.04 -12.46 -12.36
N TYR A 195 6.18 -11.84 -12.05
CA TYR A 195 6.44 -11.31 -10.71
C TYR A 195 5.45 -10.20 -10.34
N ILE A 196 5.23 -9.22 -11.25
CA ILE A 196 4.31 -8.09 -11.02
C ILE A 196 2.90 -8.60 -10.68
N LEU A 197 2.37 -9.52 -11.48
CA LEU A 197 1.04 -10.08 -11.24
C LEU A 197 0.97 -10.89 -9.93
N ALA A 198 2.01 -11.67 -9.62
CA ALA A 198 2.06 -12.41 -8.37
C ALA A 198 2.13 -11.49 -7.13
N TYR A 199 2.91 -10.40 -7.23
CA TYR A 199 2.96 -9.38 -6.18
C TYR A 199 1.62 -8.64 -6.05
N ASP A 200 1.00 -8.22 -7.16
CA ASP A 200 -0.27 -7.50 -7.12
C ASP A 200 -1.38 -8.36 -6.50
N LEU A 201 -1.45 -9.66 -6.82
CA LEU A 201 -2.40 -10.60 -6.22
C LEU A 201 -2.15 -10.78 -4.72
N TRP A 202 -0.90 -10.99 -4.31
CA TRP A 202 -0.53 -11.09 -2.89
C TRP A 202 -0.87 -9.80 -2.12
N ASN A 203 -0.52 -8.63 -2.67
CA ASN A 203 -0.76 -7.37 -1.99
C ASN A 203 -2.24 -6.97 -1.99
N PHE A 204 -2.99 -7.37 -3.02
CA PHE A 204 -4.44 -7.21 -3.05
C PHE A 204 -5.09 -8.02 -1.91
N GLU A 205 -4.70 -9.28 -1.73
CA GLU A 205 -5.17 -10.12 -0.63
C GLU A 205 -4.82 -9.51 0.74
N TYR A 206 -3.58 -9.05 0.91
CA TYR A 206 -3.17 -8.34 2.12
C TYR A 206 -4.09 -7.16 2.46
N THR A 207 -4.39 -6.31 1.47
CA THR A 207 -5.26 -5.16 1.70
C THR A 207 -6.72 -5.55 1.91
N TYR A 208 -7.16 -6.62 1.26
CA TYR A 208 -8.51 -7.14 1.40
C TYR A 208 -8.77 -7.69 2.79
N ASN A 209 -7.78 -8.32 3.40
CA ASN A 209 -7.84 -8.91 4.73
C ASN A 209 -7.64 -7.88 5.85
N ASN A 210 -6.63 -7.02 5.71
CA ASN A 210 -6.12 -6.20 6.81
C ASN A 210 -6.46 -4.71 6.68
N LEU A 211 -6.95 -4.28 5.51
CA LEU A 211 -7.39 -2.91 5.23
C LEU A 211 -8.74 -2.91 4.52
N PRO A 212 -9.76 -3.64 5.03
CA PRO A 212 -10.98 -3.91 4.29
C PRO A 212 -11.83 -2.65 4.03
N THR A 213 -11.69 -1.59 4.81
CA THR A 213 -12.34 -0.30 4.59
C THR A 213 -11.63 0.55 3.53
N HIS A 214 -10.37 0.24 3.22
CA HIS A 214 -9.51 1.00 2.30
C HIS A 214 -9.15 0.23 1.03
N SER A 215 -9.45 -1.06 0.97
CA SER A 215 -8.96 -1.97 -0.09
C SER A 215 -9.38 -1.54 -1.50
N TRP A 216 -10.52 -0.86 -1.65
CA TRP A 216 -10.98 -0.30 -2.93
C TRP A 216 -9.95 0.64 -3.57
N TYR A 217 -9.25 1.42 -2.76
CA TYR A 217 -8.21 2.34 -3.19
C TYR A 217 -6.82 1.74 -3.08
N CYS A 218 -6.39 1.30 -1.89
CA CYS A 218 -5.04 0.79 -1.69
C CYS A 218 -4.81 -0.61 -2.27
N GLY A 219 -5.87 -1.42 -2.41
CA GLY A 219 -5.82 -2.75 -2.99
C GLY A 219 -6.01 -2.78 -4.52
N LEU A 220 -6.67 -1.79 -5.11
CA LEU A 220 -6.91 -1.76 -6.55
C LEU A 220 -6.29 -0.55 -7.23
N ALA A 221 -6.77 0.68 -6.97
CA ALA A 221 -6.30 1.86 -7.68
C ALA A 221 -4.78 2.05 -7.51
N LEU A 222 -4.29 1.88 -6.28
CA LEU A 222 -2.88 2.03 -5.93
C LEU A 222 -1.98 0.93 -6.53
N LEU A 223 -2.46 -0.31 -6.69
CA LEU A 223 -1.72 -1.39 -7.33
C LEU A 223 -1.76 -1.29 -8.85
N LEU A 224 -2.91 -0.95 -9.41
CA LEU A 224 -3.07 -0.89 -10.85
C LEU A 224 -2.38 0.32 -11.49
N ALA A 225 -2.25 1.47 -10.79
CA ALA A 225 -1.60 2.65 -11.34
C ALA A 225 -0.13 2.41 -11.78
N PRO A 226 0.77 1.84 -10.95
CA PRO A 226 2.14 1.50 -11.34
C PRO A 226 2.19 0.40 -12.40
N THR A 227 1.29 -0.59 -12.31
CA THR A 227 1.20 -1.69 -13.27
C THR A 227 0.75 -1.20 -14.64
N PHE A 228 -0.20 -0.28 -14.69
CA PHE A 228 -0.61 0.41 -15.90
C PHE A 228 0.53 1.22 -16.53
N ALA A 229 1.26 2.01 -15.73
CA ALA A 229 2.40 2.77 -16.24
C ALA A 229 3.49 1.85 -16.81
N ASN A 230 3.78 0.71 -16.15
CA ASN A 230 4.72 -0.29 -16.65
C ASN A 230 4.24 -0.93 -17.96
N ALA A 231 2.94 -1.17 -18.10
CA ALA A 231 2.36 -1.78 -19.29
C ALA A 231 2.50 -0.89 -20.54
N PHE A 232 2.22 0.40 -20.41
CA PHE A 232 2.01 1.26 -21.55
C PHE A 232 3.19 2.12 -21.92
N TRP A 233 4.04 2.56 -20.98
CA TRP A 233 5.14 3.50 -21.31
C TRP A 233 6.40 3.40 -20.45
N ASN A 234 6.38 2.68 -19.30
CA ASN A 234 7.55 2.64 -18.40
C ASN A 234 7.98 1.20 -18.08
N LYS A 235 8.22 0.40 -19.11
CA LYS A 235 8.61 -1.01 -18.99
C LYS A 235 9.90 -1.16 -18.18
N GLY A 236 9.85 -2.00 -17.14
CA GLY A 236 10.96 -2.25 -16.21
C GLY A 236 11.05 -1.25 -15.05
N GLY A 237 10.24 -0.18 -15.05
CA GLY A 237 10.16 0.80 -13.96
C GLY A 237 9.07 0.53 -12.93
N TRP A 238 8.45 -0.65 -12.94
CA TRP A 238 7.31 -0.97 -12.10
C TRP A 238 7.55 -0.70 -10.61
N ILE A 239 8.68 -1.16 -10.06
CA ILE A 239 8.94 -1.00 -8.62
C ILE A 239 9.14 0.46 -8.20
N GLN A 240 9.74 1.28 -9.07
CA GLN A 240 9.82 2.72 -8.85
C GLN A 240 8.44 3.35 -8.85
N ASN A 241 7.60 3.00 -9.84
CA ASN A 241 6.23 3.49 -9.92
C ASN A 241 5.42 3.06 -8.69
N ARG A 242 5.60 1.81 -8.24
CA ARG A 242 4.93 1.26 -7.06
C ARG A 242 5.31 2.01 -5.78
N ALA A 243 6.59 2.32 -5.58
CA ALA A 243 7.04 3.09 -4.44
C ALA A 243 6.51 4.55 -4.49
N ASN A 244 6.59 5.19 -5.66
CA ASN A 244 6.09 6.54 -5.84
C ASN A 244 4.60 6.66 -5.53
N THR A 245 3.78 5.77 -6.10
CA THR A 245 2.32 5.80 -5.88
C THR A 245 1.97 5.47 -4.44
N LEU A 246 2.70 4.53 -3.80
CA LEU A 246 2.50 4.21 -2.38
C LEU A 246 2.79 5.41 -1.48
N ALA A 247 3.94 6.07 -1.66
CA ALA A 247 4.30 7.25 -0.85
C ALA A 247 3.28 8.39 -1.04
N LEU A 248 2.88 8.66 -2.27
CA LEU A 248 1.89 9.69 -2.59
C LEU A 248 0.51 9.39 -2.00
N TRP A 249 0.07 8.12 -2.08
CA TRP A 249 -1.18 7.69 -1.47
C TRP A 249 -1.14 7.78 0.06
N CYS A 250 -0.06 7.34 0.70
CA CYS A 250 0.09 7.45 2.15
C CYS A 250 0.03 8.91 2.61
N MET A 251 0.66 9.84 1.89
CA MET A 251 0.59 11.27 2.20
C MET A 251 -0.84 11.80 2.09
N PHE A 252 -1.56 11.43 1.02
CA PHE A 252 -2.95 11.85 0.82
C PHE A 252 -3.88 11.27 1.91
N ALA A 253 -3.82 9.96 2.11
CA ALA A 253 -4.68 9.28 3.08
C ALA A 253 -4.42 9.73 4.52
N GLN A 254 -3.18 10.08 4.87
CA GLN A 254 -2.82 10.59 6.19
C GLN A 254 -3.48 11.95 6.49
N VAL A 255 -3.68 12.78 5.46
CA VAL A 255 -4.27 14.12 5.61
C VAL A 255 -5.80 14.10 5.42
N PHE A 256 -6.29 13.21 4.56
CA PHE A 256 -7.71 13.10 4.19
C PHE A 256 -8.27 11.69 4.44
N PRO A 257 -8.23 11.18 5.70
CA PRO A 257 -8.63 9.80 5.97
C PRO A 257 -10.11 9.55 5.66
N LEU A 258 -10.98 10.51 5.94
CA LEU A 258 -12.42 10.35 5.73
C LEU A 258 -12.82 10.17 4.27
N PHE A 259 -11.94 10.51 3.31
CA PHE A 259 -12.20 10.24 1.90
C PHE A 259 -12.46 8.76 1.65
N GLN A 260 -11.67 7.88 2.27
CA GLN A 260 -11.79 6.44 2.09
C GLN A 260 -12.70 5.76 3.13
N ASP A 261 -12.88 6.36 4.32
CA ASP A 261 -13.57 5.71 5.44
C ASP A 261 -15.04 6.10 5.59
N LYS A 262 -15.37 7.40 5.47
CA LYS A 262 -16.69 7.92 5.83
C LYS A 262 -17.24 8.93 4.82
N SER A 263 -17.02 8.68 3.53
CA SER A 263 -17.54 9.56 2.48
C SER A 263 -18.45 8.82 1.51
N ARG A 264 -19.08 9.57 0.60
CA ARG A 264 -19.80 8.98 -0.54
C ARG A 264 -18.91 8.14 -1.46
N PHE A 265 -17.59 8.24 -1.33
CA PHE A 265 -16.59 7.52 -2.10
C PHE A 265 -16.14 6.23 -1.40
N SER A 266 -16.49 6.02 -0.13
CA SER A 266 -16.06 4.86 0.66
C SER A 266 -16.70 3.58 0.14
N VAL A 267 -15.89 2.50 0.09
CA VAL A 267 -16.34 1.19 -0.36
C VAL A 267 -15.78 0.12 0.57
N LEU A 268 -16.67 -0.74 1.07
CA LEU A 268 -16.30 -1.87 1.92
C LEU A 268 -16.04 -3.12 1.07
N THR A 269 -15.21 -4.01 1.59
CA THR A 269 -15.12 -5.38 1.06
C THR A 269 -16.37 -6.18 1.42
N SER A 270 -16.63 -7.27 0.69
CA SER A 270 -17.77 -8.15 0.98
C SER A 270 -17.65 -8.91 2.30
N VAL A 271 -16.50 -8.87 2.96
CA VAL A 271 -16.29 -9.46 4.28
C VAL A 271 -17.30 -8.94 5.31
N TYR A 272 -17.67 -7.67 5.20
CA TYR A 272 -18.66 -7.03 6.06
C TYR A 272 -20.08 -7.31 5.57
N ALA A 273 -20.61 -8.49 5.87
CA ALA A 273 -21.92 -8.91 5.37
C ALA A 273 -23.06 -7.96 5.80
N ASP A 274 -22.93 -7.34 6.97
CA ASP A 274 -23.96 -6.43 7.54
C ASP A 274 -23.72 -4.94 7.21
N GLY A 275 -22.73 -4.62 6.35
CA GLY A 275 -22.36 -3.25 5.99
C GLY A 275 -21.34 -2.61 6.93
N TYR A 276 -21.32 -1.27 7.00
CA TYR A 276 -20.34 -0.54 7.82
C TYR A 276 -20.50 -0.83 9.31
N MET A 277 -19.37 -0.84 10.00
CA MET A 277 -19.26 -1.24 11.38
C MET A 277 -18.85 -0.08 12.29
N ASP A 278 -19.60 0.07 13.36
CA ASP A 278 -19.19 0.88 14.49
C ASP A 278 -18.04 0.18 15.21
N PRO A 279 -16.87 0.81 15.40
CA PRO A 279 -15.77 0.19 16.14
C PRO A 279 -16.11 -0.18 17.57
N THR A 280 -17.19 0.38 18.14
CA THR A 280 -17.65 0.04 19.50
C THR A 280 -18.51 -1.23 19.55
N VAL A 281 -18.98 -1.73 18.40
CA VAL A 281 -19.86 -2.92 18.32
C VAL A 281 -19.23 -3.97 17.41
N PRO A 282 -18.94 -5.20 17.94
CA PRO A 282 -18.43 -6.27 17.08
C PRO A 282 -19.46 -6.64 16.01
N PRO A 283 -19.02 -6.87 14.77
CA PRO A 283 -19.89 -7.36 13.71
C PRO A 283 -20.42 -8.75 14.05
N THR A 284 -21.63 -9.03 13.61
CA THR A 284 -22.27 -10.33 13.86
C THR A 284 -22.06 -11.32 12.72
N ASN A 285 -21.99 -10.84 11.48
CA ASN A 285 -21.89 -11.70 10.29
C ASN A 285 -20.66 -11.31 9.45
N ALA A 286 -19.99 -12.33 8.89
CA ALA A 286 -18.90 -12.18 7.94
C ALA A 286 -19.12 -13.04 6.71
N ASP A 287 -18.69 -12.57 5.55
CA ASP A 287 -18.52 -13.41 4.35
C ASP A 287 -17.03 -13.51 3.99
N PRO A 288 -16.31 -14.52 4.51
CA PRO A 288 -14.88 -14.70 4.25
C PRO A 288 -14.60 -15.43 2.93
N THR A 289 -15.61 -15.76 2.14
CA THR A 289 -15.47 -16.59 0.93
C THR A 289 -14.38 -16.02 0.00
N MET A 290 -14.43 -14.72 -0.25
CA MET A 290 -13.48 -14.07 -1.17
C MET A 290 -12.07 -13.97 -0.59
N GLN A 291 -11.92 -13.81 0.73
CA GLN A 291 -10.61 -13.85 1.39
C GLN A 291 -9.91 -15.19 1.10
N GLY A 292 -10.60 -16.31 1.29
CA GLY A 292 -10.05 -17.64 1.00
C GLY A 292 -9.74 -17.86 -0.49
N VAL A 293 -10.61 -17.42 -1.39
CA VAL A 293 -10.41 -17.56 -2.84
C VAL A 293 -9.18 -16.77 -3.30
N ILE A 294 -9.06 -15.49 -2.89
CA ILE A 294 -7.95 -14.65 -3.32
C ILE A 294 -6.62 -15.16 -2.72
N ALA A 295 -6.62 -15.62 -1.46
CA ALA A 295 -5.45 -16.20 -0.81
C ALA A 295 -4.88 -17.39 -1.60
N ILE A 296 -5.73 -18.30 -2.06
CA ILE A 296 -5.30 -19.44 -2.87
C ILE A 296 -4.77 -18.99 -4.24
N ILE A 297 -5.45 -18.07 -4.91
CA ILE A 297 -4.99 -17.53 -6.20
C ILE A 297 -3.62 -16.86 -6.05
N ALA A 298 -3.44 -16.03 -5.02
CA ALA A 298 -2.18 -15.37 -4.72
C ALA A 298 -1.06 -16.36 -4.42
N LEU A 299 -1.34 -17.41 -3.61
CA LEU A 299 -0.37 -18.46 -3.32
C LEU A 299 0.05 -19.19 -4.60
N VAL A 300 -0.90 -19.65 -5.41
CA VAL A 300 -0.60 -20.38 -6.65
C VAL A 300 0.25 -19.52 -7.59
N ALA A 301 -0.09 -18.25 -7.80
CA ALA A 301 0.68 -17.33 -8.63
C ALA A 301 2.13 -17.19 -8.13
N ASN A 302 2.32 -16.97 -6.83
CA ASN A 302 3.65 -16.80 -6.24
C ASN A 302 4.49 -18.09 -6.25
N VAL A 303 3.86 -19.25 -6.00
CA VAL A 303 4.54 -20.56 -6.12
C VAL A 303 4.95 -20.84 -7.56
N CYS A 304 4.12 -20.52 -8.56
CA CYS A 304 4.49 -20.65 -9.97
C CYS A 304 5.69 -19.77 -10.34
N VAL A 305 5.72 -18.52 -9.86
CA VAL A 305 6.89 -17.63 -10.07
C VAL A 305 8.12 -18.20 -9.40
N PHE A 306 8.01 -18.62 -8.14
CA PHE A 306 9.12 -19.20 -7.39
C PHE A 306 9.67 -20.45 -8.08
N ALA A 307 8.80 -21.37 -8.52
CA ALA A 307 9.21 -22.57 -9.26
C ALA A 307 9.86 -22.25 -10.62
N SER A 308 9.55 -21.11 -11.24
CA SER A 308 10.18 -20.70 -12.50
C SER A 308 11.58 -20.10 -12.34
N ILE A 309 11.98 -19.77 -11.10
CA ILE A 309 13.29 -19.18 -10.76
C ILE A 309 14.31 -20.26 -10.37
N ILE A 310 13.83 -21.38 -9.82
CA ILE A 310 14.64 -22.55 -9.43
C ILE A 310 14.93 -23.42 -10.65
#